data_b93590ddb810a0aa0d3607342412d333
#
_entry.id   b93590ddb810a0aa0d3607342412d333
#
_cell.length_a   1.000
_cell.length_b   1.000
_cell.length_c   1.000
_cell.angle_alpha   90.00
_cell.angle_beta   90.00
_cell.angle_gamma   90.00
#
_symmetry.space_group_name_H-M   'P 1'
#
loop_
_entity.id
_entity.type
_entity.pdbx_description
1 polymer ?
#
loop_
_entity_poly.entity_id
_entity_poly.type
_entity_poly.pdbx_seq_one_letter_code
_entity_poly.pdbx_strand_id
1 'polypeptide(L)'
;MTMLQDPGRKYRPFPPVNLSDRQWPNRTITHPPRWLSTDLRDGNQAIVDPMDAVKKNRFFDLLVQIGVKEIEIGFPAAGQTEFDFIQGLVHSGKIPDDITVQVLTQARKDLIQRSFESLEGARAAIVHVYNAVSPAWREIVFRMTRDEVKQIAVGAAKLLRDEAAKRPDTDWHFEYSPETFSTAELDFSLDVCEAVMDVLRPTKERPLILNLPATVEAATPNVYADQIEYFCRNLPNREAAAISLHTHNDRGTGVAAAELGLMAGADRIEGCLFGNGERTGNCCLVTVALNMYTQGVDPGLDFSEIDRIIETVEYCNGLPVHPRHPYGGELVFTAFSGSHQDAIKKGFEAQEMRNDELWRVPYLPIDPADLGRTYEAVIRVNSQSGKGGFAWVLEQGQGIKLPKKLQADFAHHVQRLADELGRELDADDIWRTFRKAYYLDRDGATFELVDYEETRASDGTRLFTGTITVGGKHQQVSGRGKGLVSSVLATLQQTFGLEIEVLDYFEHALGKGTDARAAAYLECSLPDGSTVWGVGIDEDVATASVRAILSAANAAVAVEV
;
A
#
# COMPACT_ATOMS: atom_id res chain seq x y z
N MET A 1 -29.04 -0.81 23.83
CA MET A 1 -28.18 0.10 24.62
C MET A 1 -27.76 1.24 23.72
N THR A 2 -27.76 2.47 24.18
CA THR A 2 -27.29 3.66 23.44
C THR A 2 -26.00 4.16 24.09
N MET A 3 -25.16 4.85 23.32
CA MET A 3 -23.98 5.53 23.87
C MET A 3 -24.40 6.57 24.94
N LEU A 4 -23.51 6.86 25.88
CA LEU A 4 -23.74 7.90 26.86
C LEU A 4 -23.93 9.26 26.19
N GLN A 5 -24.98 10.00 26.54
CA GLN A 5 -25.19 11.36 26.04
C GLN A 5 -24.17 12.36 26.64
N ASP A 6 -23.73 12.11 27.86
CA ASP A 6 -22.66 12.88 28.51
C ASP A 6 -21.46 11.97 28.84
N PRO A 7 -20.51 11.77 27.88
CA PRO A 7 -19.34 10.93 28.10
C PRO A 7 -18.41 11.50 29.17
N GLY A 8 -18.47 12.82 29.47
CA GLY A 8 -17.68 13.46 30.51
C GLY A 8 -17.96 12.97 31.92
N ARG A 9 -19.08 12.26 32.13
CA ARG A 9 -19.36 11.57 33.40
C ARG A 9 -18.45 10.37 33.65
N LYS A 10 -17.93 9.74 32.58
CA LYS A 10 -17.13 8.52 32.64
C LYS A 10 -15.68 8.74 32.21
N TYR A 11 -15.44 9.60 31.25
CA TYR A 11 -14.13 9.85 30.68
C TYR A 11 -13.65 11.27 30.94
N ARG A 12 -12.35 11.46 31.08
CA ARG A 12 -11.74 12.78 31.28
C ARG A 12 -10.78 13.09 30.13
N PRO A 13 -10.64 14.35 29.72
CA PRO A 13 -9.57 14.77 28.83
C PRO A 13 -8.22 14.39 29.43
N PHE A 14 -7.30 13.91 28.60
CA PHE A 14 -5.93 13.69 29.04
C PHE A 14 -5.28 15.05 29.31
N PRO A 15 -4.63 15.24 30.46
CA PRO A 15 -4.03 16.54 30.80
C PRO A 15 -2.87 16.85 29.86
N PRO A 16 -2.75 18.11 29.38
CA PRO A 16 -1.60 18.52 28.59
C PRO A 16 -0.32 18.51 29.42
N VAL A 17 0.81 18.27 28.76
CA VAL A 17 2.14 18.43 29.37
C VAL A 17 2.45 19.94 29.48
N ASN A 18 2.92 20.38 30.63
CA ASN A 18 3.33 21.78 30.82
C ASN A 18 4.70 22.03 30.17
N LEU A 19 4.71 22.27 28.88
CA LEU A 19 5.89 22.52 28.05
C LEU A 19 5.61 23.75 27.18
N SER A 20 5.77 24.95 27.74
CA SER A 20 5.43 26.22 27.07
C SER A 20 6.37 26.58 25.90
N ASP A 21 7.60 26.09 25.93
CA ASP A 21 8.67 26.32 24.96
C ASP A 21 9.02 25.06 24.13
N ARG A 22 8.01 24.25 23.81
CA ARG A 22 8.21 23.02 23.01
C ARG A 22 8.90 23.32 21.67
N GLN A 23 9.84 22.47 21.31
CA GLN A 23 10.69 22.64 20.12
C GLN A 23 10.34 21.66 19.01
N TRP A 24 9.80 20.49 19.36
CA TRP A 24 9.54 19.42 18.40
C TRP A 24 8.69 19.84 17.18
N PRO A 25 7.70 20.74 17.26
CA PRO A 25 6.89 21.10 16.10
C PRO A 25 7.67 21.80 14.97
N ASN A 26 8.84 22.34 15.28
CA ASN A 26 9.71 23.03 14.32
C ASN A 26 10.85 22.15 13.80
N ARG A 27 10.91 20.89 14.24
CA ARG A 27 11.93 19.93 13.78
C ARG A 27 11.40 19.10 12.61
N THR A 28 12.32 18.58 11.82
CA THR A 28 12.06 17.61 10.76
C THR A 28 12.92 16.38 10.98
N ILE A 29 12.42 15.23 10.56
CA ILE A 29 13.21 13.99 10.56
C ILE A 29 14.18 14.08 9.38
N THR A 30 15.48 13.98 9.64
CA THR A 30 16.54 14.13 8.64
C THR A 30 17.38 12.86 8.45
N HIS A 31 17.19 11.87 9.31
CA HIS A 31 17.88 10.57 9.28
C HIS A 31 16.96 9.49 9.89
N PRO A 32 17.13 8.22 9.50
CA PRO A 32 16.32 7.15 10.04
C PRO A 32 16.62 6.91 11.52
N PRO A 33 15.64 6.43 12.30
CA PRO A 33 15.87 5.91 13.64
C PRO A 33 16.56 4.54 13.57
N ARG A 34 16.99 4.04 14.71
CA ARG A 34 17.22 2.61 14.88
C ARG A 34 15.86 1.89 14.82
N TRP A 35 15.79 0.80 14.08
CA TRP A 35 14.56 0.02 13.91
C TRP A 35 14.63 -1.27 14.71
N LEU A 36 13.63 -1.50 15.55
CA LEU A 36 13.37 -2.81 16.16
C LEU A 36 12.06 -3.38 15.63
N SER A 37 12.09 -4.62 15.13
CA SER A 37 10.87 -5.38 14.90
C SER A 37 10.48 -6.16 16.16
N THR A 38 9.21 -6.02 16.56
CA THR A 38 8.57 -6.81 17.62
C THR A 38 7.62 -7.87 17.06
N ASP A 39 7.66 -8.15 15.75
CA ASP A 39 6.75 -9.08 15.08
C ASP A 39 6.76 -10.49 15.70
N LEU A 40 7.95 -11.00 16.04
CA LEU A 40 8.12 -12.35 16.58
C LEU A 40 7.78 -12.47 18.07
N ARG A 41 7.56 -11.34 18.77
CA ARG A 41 7.15 -11.31 20.17
C ARG A 41 5.77 -10.70 20.33
N ASP A 42 5.62 -9.38 20.24
CA ASP A 42 4.36 -8.67 20.49
C ASP A 42 3.34 -8.93 19.38
N GLY A 43 3.79 -8.95 18.13
CA GLY A 43 2.98 -9.35 16.98
C GLY A 43 2.50 -10.80 17.11
N ASN A 44 3.40 -11.72 17.47
CA ASN A 44 3.08 -13.14 17.59
C ASN A 44 2.14 -13.46 18.77
N GLN A 45 2.27 -12.78 19.90
CA GLN A 45 1.39 -13.03 21.05
C GLN A 45 -0.06 -12.56 20.83
N ALA A 46 -0.29 -11.71 19.83
CA ALA A 46 -1.58 -11.11 19.54
C ALA A 46 -2.41 -11.88 18.48
N ILE A 47 -1.90 -12.99 17.97
CA ILE A 47 -2.61 -13.82 16.97
C ILE A 47 -3.20 -15.06 17.62
N VAL A 48 -4.34 -15.52 17.06
CA VAL A 48 -5.10 -16.66 17.62
C VAL A 48 -4.27 -17.95 17.60
N ASP A 49 -3.58 -18.18 16.47
CA ASP A 49 -2.69 -19.33 16.28
C ASP A 49 -1.25 -18.80 16.22
N PRO A 50 -0.52 -18.76 17.34
CA PRO A 50 0.86 -18.28 17.36
C PRO A 50 1.75 -19.01 16.35
N MET A 51 2.73 -18.29 15.81
CA MET A 51 3.65 -18.86 14.83
C MET A 51 4.43 -20.03 15.43
N ASP A 52 4.49 -21.13 14.68
CA ASP A 52 5.43 -22.20 14.94
C ASP A 52 6.87 -21.81 14.57
N ALA A 53 7.82 -22.70 14.86
CA ALA A 53 9.23 -22.43 14.58
C ALA A 53 9.52 -22.23 13.07
N VAL A 54 8.75 -22.86 12.18
CA VAL A 54 8.92 -22.70 10.72
C VAL A 54 8.52 -21.31 10.29
N LYS A 55 7.35 -20.84 10.72
CA LYS A 55 6.86 -19.49 10.45
C LYS A 55 7.76 -18.42 11.06
N LYS A 56 8.20 -18.61 12.32
CA LYS A 56 9.13 -17.68 13.00
C LYS A 56 10.46 -17.56 12.26
N ASN A 57 11.04 -18.67 11.82
CA ASN A 57 12.27 -18.64 11.04
C ASN A 57 12.08 -17.92 9.69
N ARG A 58 10.96 -18.17 9.00
CA ARG A 58 10.64 -17.49 7.74
C ARG A 58 10.46 -15.97 7.95
N PHE A 59 9.82 -15.59 9.03
CA PHE A 59 9.63 -14.17 9.36
C PHE A 59 10.96 -13.51 9.76
N PHE A 60 11.80 -14.20 10.54
CA PHE A 60 13.14 -13.73 10.87
C PHE A 60 13.98 -13.49 9.61
N ASP A 61 14.01 -14.45 8.68
CA ASP A 61 14.74 -14.34 7.42
C ASP A 61 14.21 -13.13 6.59
N LEU A 62 12.91 -12.87 6.60
CA LEU A 62 12.31 -11.69 5.97
C LEU A 62 12.80 -10.39 6.61
N LEU A 63 12.79 -10.28 7.94
CA LEU A 63 13.24 -9.08 8.66
C LEU A 63 14.71 -8.76 8.37
N VAL A 64 15.56 -9.80 8.33
CA VAL A 64 16.97 -9.67 7.94
C VAL A 64 17.09 -9.16 6.50
N GLN A 65 16.30 -9.71 5.57
CA GLN A 65 16.31 -9.31 4.15
C GLN A 65 15.86 -7.86 3.96
N ILE A 66 14.85 -7.40 4.70
CA ILE A 66 14.38 -6.01 4.65
C ILE A 66 15.45 -5.04 5.18
N GLY A 67 16.38 -5.50 6.03
CA GLY A 67 17.45 -4.68 6.58
C GLY A 67 17.28 -4.29 8.06
N VAL A 68 16.30 -4.87 8.78
CA VAL A 68 16.10 -4.64 10.21
C VAL A 68 17.33 -5.15 10.97
N LYS A 69 17.90 -4.32 11.86
CA LYS A 69 19.14 -4.64 12.58
C LYS A 69 18.92 -5.09 14.03
N GLU A 70 17.77 -4.80 14.59
CA GLU A 70 17.38 -5.25 15.93
C GLU A 70 16.04 -6.00 15.82
N ILE A 71 16.00 -7.25 16.30
CA ILE A 71 14.84 -8.12 16.17
C ILE A 71 14.51 -8.73 17.54
N GLU A 72 13.31 -8.43 18.05
CA GLU A 72 12.81 -9.06 19.28
C GLU A 72 12.23 -10.44 18.95
N ILE A 73 13.00 -11.48 19.27
CA ILE A 73 12.75 -12.85 18.82
C ILE A 73 11.80 -13.65 19.72
N GLY A 74 11.43 -13.11 20.88
CA GLY A 74 10.44 -13.76 21.74
C GLY A 74 10.52 -13.41 23.21
N PHE A 75 9.71 -14.15 24.00
CA PHE A 75 9.67 -14.09 25.45
C PHE A 75 9.98 -15.49 26.04
N PRO A 76 11.26 -15.77 26.37
CA PRO A 76 11.70 -17.12 26.74
C PRO A 76 10.97 -17.72 27.95
N ALA A 77 10.46 -16.86 28.82
CA ALA A 77 9.74 -17.29 30.00
C ALA A 77 8.25 -17.57 29.77
N ALA A 78 7.72 -17.30 28.59
CA ALA A 78 6.33 -17.61 28.23
C ALA A 78 6.07 -19.13 28.13
N GLY A 79 7.09 -19.92 27.75
CA GLY A 79 6.99 -21.38 27.67
C GLY A 79 8.25 -22.04 27.14
N GLN A 80 8.25 -23.37 27.16
CA GLN A 80 9.40 -24.15 26.67
C GLN A 80 9.58 -24.00 25.16
N THR A 81 8.50 -23.96 24.39
CA THR A 81 8.54 -23.77 22.94
C THR A 81 9.22 -22.46 22.54
N GLU A 82 8.94 -21.37 23.27
CA GLU A 82 9.59 -20.07 23.04
C GLU A 82 11.08 -20.15 23.35
N PHE A 83 11.43 -20.75 24.48
CA PHE A 83 12.83 -20.96 24.89
C PHE A 83 13.59 -21.75 23.83
N ASP A 84 13.04 -22.89 23.40
CA ASP A 84 13.68 -23.81 22.45
C ASP A 84 13.84 -23.13 21.07
N PHE A 85 12.87 -22.32 20.64
CA PHE A 85 13.00 -21.55 19.41
C PHE A 85 14.15 -20.54 19.48
N ILE A 86 14.21 -19.75 20.57
CA ILE A 86 15.24 -18.73 20.77
C ILE A 86 16.63 -19.38 20.78
N GLN A 87 16.79 -20.42 21.58
CA GLN A 87 18.06 -21.14 21.68
C GLN A 87 18.44 -21.82 20.35
N GLY A 88 17.46 -22.43 19.66
CA GLY A 88 17.64 -23.00 18.33
C GLY A 88 18.08 -21.96 17.29
N LEU A 89 17.52 -20.77 17.31
CA LEU A 89 17.91 -19.69 16.43
C LEU A 89 19.34 -19.18 16.74
N VAL A 90 19.67 -18.98 18.01
CA VAL A 90 21.01 -18.55 18.45
C VAL A 90 22.09 -19.55 17.98
N HIS A 91 21.85 -20.86 18.09
CA HIS A 91 22.79 -21.90 17.69
C HIS A 91 22.75 -22.26 16.20
N SER A 92 21.81 -21.73 15.43
CA SER A 92 21.64 -22.10 14.02
C SER A 92 22.71 -21.56 13.07
N GLY A 93 23.47 -20.54 13.49
CA GLY A 93 24.37 -19.77 12.62
C GLY A 93 23.65 -18.87 11.61
N LYS A 94 22.34 -18.69 11.72
CA LYS A 94 21.54 -17.86 10.83
C LYS A 94 21.55 -16.36 11.15
N ILE A 95 21.92 -16.00 12.38
CA ILE A 95 21.94 -14.60 12.81
C ILE A 95 23.17 -13.92 12.19
N PRO A 96 23.00 -12.96 11.27
CA PRO A 96 24.12 -12.22 10.70
C PRO A 96 24.89 -11.42 11.76
N ASP A 97 26.15 -11.14 11.50
CA ASP A 97 27.04 -10.44 12.45
C ASP A 97 26.58 -9.02 12.80
N ASP A 98 25.82 -8.39 11.94
CA ASP A 98 25.29 -7.03 12.09
C ASP A 98 23.86 -6.98 12.67
N ILE A 99 23.30 -8.14 13.07
CA ILE A 99 21.99 -8.25 13.71
C ILE A 99 22.16 -8.45 15.22
N THR A 100 21.43 -7.68 16.01
CA THR A 100 21.30 -7.87 17.45
C THR A 100 19.91 -8.42 17.77
N VAL A 101 19.86 -9.59 18.40
CA VAL A 101 18.60 -10.19 18.84
C VAL A 101 18.19 -9.65 20.20
N GLN A 102 16.89 -9.50 20.41
CA GLN A 102 16.31 -9.05 21.66
C GLN A 102 15.35 -10.10 22.24
N VAL A 103 15.31 -10.21 23.56
CA VAL A 103 14.26 -10.96 24.26
C VAL A 103 13.65 -10.11 25.37
N LEU A 104 12.33 -10.27 25.55
CA LEU A 104 11.57 -9.60 26.60
C LEU A 104 11.55 -10.43 27.89
N THR A 105 11.59 -9.76 29.04
CA THR A 105 11.36 -10.40 30.34
C THR A 105 10.76 -9.44 31.35
N GLN A 106 9.89 -9.96 32.23
CA GLN A 106 9.43 -9.21 33.39
C GLN A 106 10.55 -9.03 34.42
N ALA A 107 10.44 -7.99 35.25
CA ALA A 107 11.41 -7.67 36.32
C ALA A 107 11.35 -8.69 37.47
N ARG A 108 11.58 -9.97 37.18
CA ARG A 108 11.59 -11.11 38.13
C ARG A 108 12.85 -11.93 37.94
N LYS A 109 13.46 -12.35 39.06
CA LYS A 109 14.76 -13.03 39.04
C LYS A 109 14.75 -14.29 38.18
N ASP A 110 13.79 -15.18 38.39
CA ASP A 110 13.67 -16.46 37.69
C ASP A 110 13.51 -16.28 36.18
N LEU A 111 12.73 -15.26 35.76
CA LEU A 111 12.47 -14.96 34.33
C LEU A 111 13.68 -14.30 33.67
N ILE A 112 14.36 -13.38 34.37
CA ILE A 112 15.59 -12.75 33.87
C ILE A 112 16.68 -13.83 33.67
N GLN A 113 16.88 -14.72 34.63
CA GLN A 113 17.87 -15.80 34.50
C GLN A 113 17.59 -16.70 33.31
N ARG A 114 16.31 -17.11 33.13
CA ARG A 114 15.88 -17.89 31.96
C ARG A 114 16.11 -17.17 30.61
N SER A 115 15.97 -15.85 30.59
CA SER A 115 16.26 -15.05 29.40
C SER A 115 17.73 -15.09 29.03
N PHE A 116 18.62 -14.96 29.99
CA PHE A 116 20.06 -15.10 29.73
C PHE A 116 20.45 -16.54 29.30
N GLU A 117 19.83 -17.55 29.89
CA GLU A 117 20.03 -18.95 29.49
C GLU A 117 19.61 -19.20 28.04
N SER A 118 18.50 -18.62 27.60
CA SER A 118 18.00 -18.77 26.21
C SER A 118 18.90 -18.13 25.16
N LEU A 119 19.70 -17.13 25.55
CA LEU A 119 20.63 -16.39 24.69
C LEU A 119 22.08 -16.88 24.78
N GLU A 120 22.32 -17.96 25.52
CA GLU A 120 23.68 -18.51 25.66
C GLU A 120 24.28 -18.90 24.30
N GLY A 121 25.45 -18.35 23.97
CA GLY A 121 26.09 -18.52 22.66
C GLY A 121 25.76 -17.39 21.65
N ALA A 122 24.88 -16.45 21.97
CA ALA A 122 24.66 -15.29 21.13
C ALA A 122 25.90 -14.37 21.12
N ARG A 123 26.28 -13.86 19.95
CA ARG A 123 27.38 -12.89 19.78
C ARG A 123 27.04 -11.54 20.41
N ALA A 124 25.86 -11.03 20.12
CA ALA A 124 25.31 -9.79 20.67
C ALA A 124 23.83 -9.97 20.98
N ALA A 125 23.36 -9.47 22.13
CA ALA A 125 21.98 -9.59 22.53
C ALA A 125 21.52 -8.42 23.41
N ILE A 126 20.24 -8.07 23.28
CA ILE A 126 19.53 -7.12 24.14
C ILE A 126 18.63 -7.92 25.08
N VAL A 127 18.75 -7.70 26.39
CA VAL A 127 17.77 -8.18 27.36
C VAL A 127 16.88 -7.02 27.77
N HIS A 128 15.63 -7.09 27.34
CA HIS A 128 14.61 -6.08 27.59
C HIS A 128 13.81 -6.44 28.85
N VAL A 129 13.93 -5.63 29.89
CA VAL A 129 13.19 -5.80 31.13
C VAL A 129 12.16 -4.68 31.32
N TYR A 130 10.99 -5.02 31.85
CA TYR A 130 9.93 -4.06 32.09
C TYR A 130 9.21 -4.28 33.42
N ASN A 131 8.65 -3.20 33.94
CA ASN A 131 7.59 -3.21 34.95
C ASN A 131 6.69 -1.97 34.80
N ALA A 132 5.40 -2.12 35.10
CA ALA A 132 4.45 -1.02 34.98
C ALA A 132 4.65 0.04 36.07
N VAL A 133 4.47 1.33 35.69
CA VAL A 133 4.75 2.48 36.57
C VAL A 133 3.56 3.43 36.76
N SER A 134 2.47 3.30 35.99
CA SER A 134 1.32 4.22 36.07
C SER A 134 0.56 4.12 37.39
N PRO A 135 -0.17 5.18 37.82
CA PRO A 135 -0.99 5.18 39.03
C PRO A 135 -1.96 3.99 39.11
N ALA A 136 -2.66 3.72 38.01
CA ALA A 136 -3.62 2.63 37.95
C ALA A 136 -3.01 1.26 38.27
N TRP A 137 -1.79 1.01 37.75
CA TRP A 137 -1.06 -0.23 38.05
C TRP A 137 -0.57 -0.28 39.50
N ARG A 138 -0.01 0.81 39.99
CA ARG A 138 0.46 0.88 41.39
C ARG A 138 -0.66 0.67 42.38
N GLU A 139 -1.83 1.34 42.18
CA GLU A 139 -2.92 1.34 43.12
C GLU A 139 -3.79 0.09 43.03
N ILE A 140 -4.12 -0.37 41.80
CA ILE A 140 -5.10 -1.43 41.57
C ILE A 140 -4.45 -2.80 41.48
N VAL A 141 -3.34 -2.91 40.68
CA VAL A 141 -2.74 -4.20 40.36
C VAL A 141 -1.70 -4.60 41.39
N PHE A 142 -0.67 -3.74 41.59
CA PHE A 142 0.41 -4.05 42.53
C PHE A 142 0.09 -3.75 43.97
N ARG A 143 -0.71 -2.72 44.21
CA ARG A 143 -0.98 -2.18 45.56
C ARG A 143 0.31 -1.78 46.26
N MET A 144 1.17 -1.08 45.54
CA MET A 144 2.50 -0.66 45.96
C MET A 144 2.66 0.85 45.84
N THR A 145 3.53 1.38 46.67
CA THR A 145 4.00 2.77 46.61
C THR A 145 4.93 3.01 45.41
N ARG A 146 5.20 4.29 45.09
CA ARG A 146 6.22 4.65 44.08
C ARG A 146 7.59 4.03 44.38
N ASP A 147 8.02 4.10 45.64
CA ASP A 147 9.33 3.57 46.05
C ASP A 147 9.41 2.05 45.90
N GLU A 148 8.38 1.31 46.28
CA GLU A 148 8.33 -0.14 46.09
C GLU A 148 8.40 -0.54 44.61
N VAL A 149 7.65 0.15 43.74
CA VAL A 149 7.68 -0.09 42.28
C VAL A 149 9.03 0.29 41.67
N LYS A 150 9.66 1.41 42.11
CA LYS A 150 11.03 1.77 41.72
C LYS A 150 12.04 0.70 42.12
N GLN A 151 11.91 0.09 43.32
CA GLN A 151 12.79 -0.98 43.77
C GLN A 151 12.66 -2.26 42.92
N ILE A 152 11.53 -2.53 42.27
CA ILE A 152 11.41 -3.61 41.28
C ILE A 152 12.37 -3.36 40.11
N ALA A 153 12.36 -2.17 39.52
CA ALA A 153 13.24 -1.78 38.42
C ALA A 153 14.73 -1.85 38.79
N VAL A 154 15.08 -1.26 39.97
CA VAL A 154 16.45 -1.28 40.51
C VAL A 154 16.95 -2.70 40.77
N GLY A 155 16.08 -3.58 41.31
CA GLY A 155 16.38 -4.97 41.53
C GLY A 155 16.65 -5.75 40.22
N ALA A 156 15.81 -5.48 39.20
CA ALA A 156 15.99 -6.06 37.87
C ALA A 156 17.30 -5.59 37.20
N ALA A 157 17.59 -4.28 37.28
CA ALA A 157 18.84 -3.74 36.73
C ALA A 157 20.10 -4.37 37.37
N LYS A 158 20.09 -4.62 38.68
CA LYS A 158 21.18 -5.33 39.36
C LYS A 158 21.32 -6.75 38.81
N LEU A 159 20.20 -7.47 38.64
CA LEU A 159 20.20 -8.82 38.09
C LEU A 159 20.73 -8.85 36.65
N LEU A 160 20.31 -7.90 35.77
CA LEU A 160 20.85 -7.79 34.43
C LEU A 160 22.37 -7.65 34.41
N ARG A 161 22.90 -6.70 35.19
CA ARG A 161 24.35 -6.50 35.34
C ARG A 161 25.07 -7.78 35.84
N ASP A 162 24.52 -8.40 36.87
CA ASP A 162 25.17 -9.55 37.54
C ASP A 162 25.09 -10.81 36.66
N GLU A 163 24.03 -11.04 35.90
CA GLU A 163 23.90 -12.15 34.95
C GLU A 163 24.79 -11.97 33.70
N ALA A 164 24.89 -10.75 33.16
CA ALA A 164 25.79 -10.44 32.07
C ALA A 164 27.25 -10.63 32.45
N ALA A 165 27.65 -10.25 33.68
CA ALA A 165 29.01 -10.45 34.16
C ALA A 165 29.45 -11.93 34.24
N LYS A 166 28.51 -12.87 34.32
CA LYS A 166 28.77 -14.32 34.29
C LYS A 166 29.00 -14.86 32.87
N ARG A 167 28.67 -14.08 31.83
CA ARG A 167 28.67 -14.48 30.41
C ARG A 167 29.41 -13.45 29.56
N PRO A 168 30.75 -13.34 29.74
CA PRO A 168 31.55 -12.27 29.11
C PRO A 168 31.73 -12.40 27.59
N ASP A 169 31.41 -13.58 27.03
CA ASP A 169 31.60 -13.86 25.60
C ASP A 169 30.51 -13.24 24.69
N THR A 170 29.40 -12.78 25.27
CA THR A 170 28.33 -12.11 24.58
C THR A 170 28.41 -10.60 24.78
N ASP A 171 28.21 -9.82 23.69
CA ASP A 171 28.09 -8.37 23.77
C ASP A 171 26.67 -8.00 24.26
N TRP A 172 26.53 -7.81 25.58
CA TRP A 172 25.26 -7.55 26.22
C TRP A 172 24.86 -6.10 26.12
N HIS A 173 23.65 -5.86 25.63
CA HIS A 173 22.94 -4.58 25.70
C HIS A 173 21.68 -4.74 26.55
N PHE A 174 21.22 -3.64 27.14
CA PHE A 174 20.06 -3.67 28.01
C PHE A 174 19.01 -2.67 27.56
N GLU A 175 17.76 -3.08 27.73
CA GLU A 175 16.61 -2.22 27.54
C GLU A 175 15.75 -2.25 28.80
N TYR A 176 15.28 -1.08 29.22
CA TYR A 176 14.31 -0.94 30.30
C TYR A 176 13.07 -0.18 29.82
N SER A 177 11.89 -0.75 30.06
CA SER A 177 10.61 -0.09 29.85
C SER A 177 9.93 0.25 31.16
N PRO A 178 9.71 1.52 31.50
CA PRO A 178 8.68 1.93 32.46
C PRO A 178 7.31 1.74 31.81
N GLU A 179 6.82 0.50 31.78
CA GLU A 179 5.57 0.13 31.11
C GLU A 179 4.44 1.04 31.56
N THR A 180 3.50 1.33 30.65
CA THR A 180 2.44 2.33 30.85
C THR A 180 2.94 3.79 30.98
N PHE A 181 4.14 4.09 30.44
CA PHE A 181 4.76 5.42 30.48
C PHE A 181 3.80 6.54 30.07
N SER A 182 3.07 6.38 28.97
CA SER A 182 2.18 7.43 28.44
C SER A 182 1.06 7.86 29.41
N THR A 183 0.77 7.05 30.42
CA THR A 183 -0.25 7.31 31.46
C THR A 183 0.35 7.46 32.86
N ALA A 184 1.66 7.44 32.98
CA ALA A 184 2.39 7.65 34.23
C ALA A 184 2.74 9.12 34.44
N GLU A 185 3.06 9.46 35.66
CA GLU A 185 3.65 10.78 35.98
C GLU A 185 5.07 10.85 35.43
N LEU A 186 5.39 11.92 34.70
CA LEU A 186 6.69 12.09 34.03
C LEU A 186 7.85 12.19 35.01
N ASP A 187 7.66 12.86 36.14
CA ASP A 187 8.62 12.94 37.23
C ASP A 187 8.97 11.57 37.80
N PHE A 188 7.99 10.70 37.97
CA PHE A 188 8.21 9.35 38.48
C PHE A 188 8.87 8.45 37.43
N SER A 189 8.47 8.57 36.16
CA SER A 189 9.11 7.83 35.06
C SER A 189 10.59 8.20 34.92
N LEU A 190 10.94 9.48 35.04
CA LEU A 190 12.34 9.96 35.08
C LEU A 190 13.08 9.36 36.28
N ASP A 191 12.53 9.47 37.47
CA ASP A 191 13.16 8.97 38.72
C ASP A 191 13.46 7.46 38.67
N VAL A 192 12.55 6.66 38.08
CA VAL A 192 12.77 5.22 37.90
C VAL A 192 13.86 4.94 36.87
N CYS A 193 13.82 5.63 35.71
CA CYS A 193 14.84 5.44 34.65
C CYS A 193 16.22 5.88 35.10
N GLU A 194 16.34 7.01 35.80
CA GLU A 194 17.60 7.46 36.39
C GLU A 194 18.17 6.44 37.37
N ALA A 195 17.32 5.89 38.25
CA ALA A 195 17.76 4.84 39.18
C ALA A 195 18.23 3.54 38.50
N VAL A 196 17.66 3.19 37.34
CA VAL A 196 18.14 2.06 36.51
C VAL A 196 19.48 2.41 35.86
N MET A 197 19.63 3.63 35.33
CA MET A 197 20.90 4.13 34.75
C MET A 197 22.03 4.14 35.80
N ASP A 198 21.75 4.53 37.02
CA ASP A 198 22.71 4.52 38.13
C ASP A 198 23.27 3.14 38.44
N VAL A 199 22.46 2.10 38.27
CA VAL A 199 22.86 0.71 38.48
C VAL A 199 23.68 0.17 37.31
N LEU A 200 23.18 0.40 36.07
CA LEU A 200 23.77 -0.15 34.85
C LEU A 200 24.97 0.66 34.34
N ARG A 201 25.06 1.95 34.70
CA ARG A 201 26.12 2.87 34.33
C ARG A 201 26.41 2.90 32.83
N PRO A 202 25.39 3.20 32.00
CA PRO A 202 25.60 3.27 30.56
C PRO A 202 26.56 4.39 30.19
N THR A 203 27.16 4.27 28.99
CA THR A 203 28.00 5.30 28.39
C THR A 203 27.44 5.70 27.02
N LYS A 204 27.98 6.74 26.42
CA LYS A 204 27.60 7.14 25.06
C LYS A 204 27.87 6.05 24.03
N GLU A 205 28.95 5.28 24.21
CA GLU A 205 29.35 4.18 23.34
C GLU A 205 28.51 2.91 23.58
N ARG A 206 27.97 2.77 24.81
CA ARG A 206 27.09 1.70 25.24
C ARG A 206 25.86 2.26 25.95
N PRO A 207 24.95 2.87 25.20
CA PRO A 207 23.78 3.49 25.79
C PRO A 207 22.80 2.43 26.33
N LEU A 208 22.14 2.77 27.43
CA LEU A 208 20.95 2.04 27.87
C LEU A 208 19.78 2.41 26.95
N ILE A 209 19.05 1.43 26.46
CA ILE A 209 17.80 1.69 25.75
C ILE A 209 16.71 1.93 26.80
N LEU A 210 16.11 3.11 26.76
CA LEU A 210 14.95 3.48 27.55
C LEU A 210 13.74 3.53 26.63
N ASN A 211 12.91 2.50 26.68
CA ASN A 211 11.72 2.40 25.87
C ASN A 211 10.54 3.05 26.61
N LEU A 212 9.92 4.04 25.99
CA LEU A 212 8.85 4.85 26.57
C LEU A 212 7.49 4.49 25.92
N PRO A 213 6.81 3.40 26.37
CA PRO A 213 5.69 2.89 25.62
C PRO A 213 4.41 3.71 25.82
N ALA A 214 3.71 3.96 24.71
CA ALA A 214 2.28 4.22 24.73
C ALA A 214 1.54 2.86 24.75
N THR A 215 1.64 2.16 25.88
CA THR A 215 1.08 0.82 26.09
C THR A 215 -0.40 0.78 25.73
N VAL A 216 -1.12 1.86 26.00
CA VAL A 216 -2.44 2.20 25.45
C VAL A 216 -2.34 3.65 24.97
N GLU A 217 -2.83 3.90 23.78
CA GLU A 217 -2.91 5.26 23.23
C GLU A 217 -3.95 6.08 23.99
N ALA A 218 -3.58 6.71 25.08
CA ALA A 218 -4.49 7.43 25.98
C ALA A 218 -4.75 8.89 25.56
N ALA A 219 -3.80 9.50 24.84
CA ALA A 219 -3.81 10.91 24.45
C ALA A 219 -3.62 11.09 22.94
N THR A 220 -3.72 12.33 22.46
CA THR A 220 -3.36 12.68 21.08
C THR A 220 -1.84 12.62 20.85
N PRO A 221 -1.36 12.40 19.62
CA PRO A 221 0.07 12.25 19.32
C PRO A 221 0.96 13.42 19.77
N ASN A 222 0.43 14.64 19.71
CA ASN A 222 1.14 15.83 20.18
C ASN A 222 1.40 15.82 21.68
N VAL A 223 0.49 15.23 22.48
CA VAL A 223 0.71 15.08 23.92
C VAL A 223 1.81 14.06 24.19
N TYR A 224 1.82 12.96 23.44
CA TYR A 224 2.91 11.98 23.54
C TYR A 224 4.26 12.59 23.12
N ALA A 225 4.31 13.38 22.05
CA ALA A 225 5.51 14.12 21.66
C ALA A 225 5.99 15.10 22.76
N ASP A 226 5.06 15.81 23.39
CA ASP A 226 5.39 16.66 24.55
C ASP A 226 5.98 15.84 25.71
N GLN A 227 5.46 14.64 25.97
CA GLN A 227 6.00 13.73 27.01
C GLN A 227 7.43 13.30 26.65
N ILE A 228 7.68 12.94 25.39
CA ILE A 228 9.02 12.54 24.91
C ILE A 228 10.00 13.72 24.99
N GLU A 229 9.63 14.91 24.50
CA GLU A 229 10.51 16.08 24.61
C GLU A 229 10.81 16.44 26.05
N TYR A 230 9.79 16.42 26.92
CA TYR A 230 9.97 16.66 28.35
C TYR A 230 10.95 15.65 28.96
N PHE A 231 10.75 14.37 28.68
CA PHE A 231 11.62 13.30 29.16
C PHE A 231 13.07 13.47 28.68
N CYS A 232 13.27 13.66 27.37
CA CYS A 232 14.60 13.86 26.78
C CYS A 232 15.35 15.08 27.36
N ARG A 233 14.64 16.16 27.66
CA ARG A 233 15.23 17.41 28.20
C ARG A 233 15.58 17.31 29.68
N ASN A 234 14.89 16.45 30.44
CA ASN A 234 15.07 16.35 31.88
C ASN A 234 15.82 15.07 32.32
N LEU A 235 16.12 14.16 31.40
CA LEU A 235 16.89 12.95 31.70
C LEU A 235 18.38 13.33 31.90
N PRO A 236 18.97 13.06 33.07
CA PRO A 236 20.42 13.22 33.29
C PRO A 236 21.22 12.30 32.37
N ASN A 237 22.36 12.76 31.88
CA ASN A 237 23.25 12.01 30.98
C ASN A 237 22.49 11.43 29.75
N ARG A 238 21.66 12.26 29.11
CA ARG A 238 20.83 11.90 27.95
C ARG A 238 21.63 11.18 26.84
N GLU A 239 22.89 11.54 26.65
CA GLU A 239 23.78 10.95 25.65
C GLU A 239 24.18 9.48 25.95
N ALA A 240 23.99 9.03 27.19
CA ALA A 240 24.18 7.63 27.59
C ALA A 240 22.87 6.80 27.49
N ALA A 241 21.82 7.37 26.96
CA ALA A 241 20.55 6.69 26.74
C ALA A 241 20.11 6.75 25.28
N ALA A 242 19.62 5.63 24.74
CA ALA A 242 18.89 5.59 23.49
C ALA A 242 17.38 5.56 23.81
N ILE A 243 16.67 6.60 23.44
CA ILE A 243 15.22 6.69 23.70
C ILE A 243 14.47 5.96 22.59
N SER A 244 13.74 4.91 22.98
CA SER A 244 12.92 4.08 22.11
C SER A 244 11.44 4.40 22.26
N LEU A 245 10.69 4.33 21.17
CA LEU A 245 9.26 4.53 21.13
C LEU A 245 8.57 3.22 20.80
N HIS A 246 7.60 2.83 21.62
CA HIS A 246 6.75 1.67 21.41
C HIS A 246 5.30 2.13 21.46
N THR A 247 4.73 2.48 20.32
CA THR A 247 3.37 3.01 20.26
C THR A 247 2.38 1.97 19.77
N HIS A 248 1.26 1.82 20.51
CA HIS A 248 0.08 1.10 20.04
C HIS A 248 -0.85 2.03 19.25
N ASN A 249 -1.87 1.45 18.61
CA ASN A 249 -2.72 2.14 17.64
C ASN A 249 -4.19 2.23 18.10
N ASP A 250 -4.44 2.29 19.41
CA ASP A 250 -5.80 2.27 19.99
C ASP A 250 -6.71 3.40 19.51
N ARG A 251 -6.12 4.54 19.14
CA ARG A 251 -6.81 5.72 18.60
C ARG A 251 -6.64 5.87 17.08
N GLY A 252 -5.90 4.96 16.43
CA GLY A 252 -5.56 5.06 15.01
C GLY A 252 -4.45 6.07 14.72
N THR A 253 -3.64 6.46 15.71
CA THR A 253 -2.60 7.50 15.55
C THR A 253 -1.20 7.03 15.96
N GLY A 254 -0.98 5.72 16.09
CA GLY A 254 0.29 5.13 16.52
C GLY A 254 1.49 5.53 15.65
N VAL A 255 1.31 5.57 14.32
CA VAL A 255 2.33 6.07 13.36
C VAL A 255 2.64 7.55 13.63
N ALA A 256 1.61 8.39 13.73
CA ALA A 256 1.79 9.81 14.00
C ALA A 256 2.49 10.06 15.35
N ALA A 257 2.15 9.26 16.38
CA ALA A 257 2.81 9.34 17.69
C ALA A 257 4.31 9.01 17.59
N ALA A 258 4.68 7.99 16.79
CA ALA A 258 6.07 7.62 16.55
C ALA A 258 6.84 8.71 15.79
N GLU A 259 6.28 9.25 14.70
CA GLU A 259 6.91 10.34 13.92
C GLU A 259 7.13 11.60 14.77
N LEU A 260 6.09 12.04 15.48
CA LEU A 260 6.20 13.22 16.35
C LEU A 260 7.14 12.97 17.54
N GLY A 261 7.21 11.74 18.04
CA GLY A 261 8.17 11.34 19.06
C GLY A 261 9.63 11.39 18.59
N LEU A 262 9.90 11.02 17.33
CA LEU A 262 11.23 11.23 16.72
C LEU A 262 11.58 12.72 16.62
N MET A 263 10.65 13.56 16.16
CA MET A 263 10.83 15.00 16.15
C MET A 263 11.09 15.54 17.56
N ALA A 264 10.50 14.92 18.59
CA ALA A 264 10.69 15.27 20.00
C ALA A 264 12.03 14.82 20.60
N GLY A 265 12.82 14.02 19.87
CA GLY A 265 14.18 13.65 20.26
C GLY A 265 14.39 12.18 20.60
N ALA A 266 13.52 11.29 20.17
CA ALA A 266 13.74 9.85 20.26
C ALA A 266 14.76 9.37 19.21
N ASP A 267 15.39 8.22 19.48
CA ASP A 267 16.49 7.65 18.69
C ASP A 267 16.07 6.34 17.98
N ARG A 268 15.01 5.66 18.46
CA ARG A 268 14.64 4.32 18.06
C ARG A 268 13.13 4.16 18.00
N ILE A 269 12.65 3.31 17.09
CA ILE A 269 11.24 2.91 17.01
C ILE A 269 11.14 1.39 17.09
N GLU A 270 10.17 0.92 17.86
CA GLU A 270 9.73 -0.46 17.94
C GLU A 270 8.35 -0.59 17.30
N GLY A 271 8.14 -1.66 16.55
CA GLY A 271 6.86 -1.90 15.91
C GLY A 271 6.83 -3.20 15.12
N CYS A 272 5.75 -3.37 14.37
CA CYS A 272 5.54 -4.54 13.54
C CYS A 272 5.32 -4.16 12.08
N LEU A 273 5.67 -5.05 11.17
CA LEU A 273 5.31 -4.90 9.76
C LEU A 273 3.77 -4.89 9.65
N PHE A 274 3.25 -3.93 8.91
CA PHE A 274 1.82 -3.68 8.71
C PHE A 274 1.01 -3.47 10.01
N GLY A 275 1.69 -3.24 11.14
CA GLY A 275 1.06 -2.82 12.40
C GLY A 275 0.34 -3.93 13.18
N ASN A 276 0.70 -5.21 12.96
CA ASN A 276 0.13 -6.30 13.75
C ASN A 276 0.51 -6.17 15.25
N GLY A 277 -0.40 -6.58 16.16
CA GLY A 277 -0.14 -6.53 17.60
C GLY A 277 -1.40 -6.50 18.44
N GLU A 278 -1.22 -6.35 19.73
CA GLU A 278 -2.30 -6.35 20.71
C GLU A 278 -3.38 -5.31 20.41
N ARG A 279 -4.63 -5.66 20.66
CA ARG A 279 -5.85 -4.85 20.46
C ARG A 279 -6.00 -4.35 19.03
N THR A 280 -5.53 -3.12 18.75
CA THR A 280 -5.60 -2.45 17.44
C THR A 280 -4.27 -2.48 16.70
N GLY A 281 -3.25 -3.09 17.30
CA GLY A 281 -1.92 -3.27 16.72
C GLY A 281 -0.86 -2.32 17.26
N ASN A 282 0.37 -2.58 16.83
CA ASN A 282 1.56 -1.79 17.10
C ASN A 282 1.77 -0.69 16.04
N CYS A 283 2.74 0.16 16.27
CA CYS A 283 3.26 1.06 15.23
C CYS A 283 3.63 0.28 13.97
N CYS A 284 3.12 0.72 12.83
CA CYS A 284 3.43 0.12 11.54
C CYS A 284 4.79 0.60 11.04
N LEU A 285 5.80 -0.26 11.07
CA LEU A 285 7.15 0.06 10.59
C LEU A 285 7.18 0.40 9.10
N VAL A 286 6.40 -0.32 8.27
CA VAL A 286 6.29 -0.05 6.83
C VAL A 286 5.80 1.38 6.58
N THR A 287 4.75 1.79 7.29
CA THR A 287 4.17 3.13 7.10
C THR A 287 5.13 4.23 7.54
N VAL A 288 5.78 4.10 8.71
CA VAL A 288 6.74 5.11 9.19
C VAL A 288 7.94 5.22 8.24
N ALA A 289 8.49 4.08 7.80
CA ALA A 289 9.64 4.07 6.90
C ALA A 289 9.31 4.69 5.53
N LEU A 290 8.16 4.35 4.93
CA LEU A 290 7.76 4.92 3.64
C LEU A 290 7.30 6.38 3.74
N ASN A 291 6.78 6.81 4.89
CA ASN A 291 6.56 8.24 5.15
C ASN A 291 7.89 9.02 5.13
N MET A 292 8.95 8.47 5.72
CA MET A 292 10.30 9.08 5.65
C MET A 292 10.83 9.08 4.21
N TYR A 293 10.71 7.95 3.52
CA TYR A 293 11.17 7.79 2.13
C TYR A 293 10.54 8.85 1.22
N THR A 294 9.23 9.06 1.32
CA THR A 294 8.51 10.09 0.53
C THR A 294 8.85 11.54 0.93
N GLN A 295 9.56 11.74 2.02
CA GLN A 295 10.14 13.02 2.42
C GLN A 295 11.64 13.16 2.08
N GLY A 296 12.19 12.19 1.33
CA GLY A 296 13.58 12.20 0.89
C GLY A 296 14.57 11.72 1.95
N VAL A 297 14.11 10.98 2.95
CA VAL A 297 14.96 10.37 3.99
C VAL A 297 14.99 8.87 3.75
N ASP A 298 16.17 8.33 3.41
CA ASP A 298 16.36 6.88 3.29
C ASP A 298 16.12 6.21 4.65
N PRO A 299 15.12 5.32 4.76
CA PRO A 299 14.83 4.62 6.01
C PRO A 299 15.86 3.54 6.34
N GLY A 300 16.73 3.14 5.40
CA GLY A 300 17.62 1.99 5.55
C GLY A 300 16.90 0.65 5.58
N LEU A 301 15.64 0.61 5.14
CA LEU A 301 14.81 -0.59 5.01
C LEU A 301 14.34 -0.73 3.57
N ASP A 302 14.38 -1.94 3.03
CA ASP A 302 14.03 -2.22 1.63
C ASP A 302 12.62 -2.81 1.52
N PHE A 303 11.72 -2.07 0.87
CA PHE A 303 10.35 -2.47 0.55
C PHE A 303 10.11 -2.59 -0.96
N SER A 304 11.16 -2.71 -1.77
CA SER A 304 11.05 -2.78 -3.23
C SER A 304 10.32 -4.04 -3.74
N GLU A 305 10.11 -5.04 -2.90
CA GLU A 305 9.31 -6.24 -3.18
C GLU A 305 8.11 -6.34 -2.22
N ILE A 306 7.31 -5.26 -2.09
CA ILE A 306 6.29 -5.15 -1.03
C ILE A 306 5.26 -6.27 -1.07
N ASP A 307 4.88 -6.78 -2.24
CA ASP A 307 3.91 -7.88 -2.37
C ASP A 307 4.44 -9.19 -1.78
N ARG A 308 5.72 -9.51 -1.99
CA ARG A 308 6.37 -10.67 -1.37
C ARG A 308 6.46 -10.54 0.15
N ILE A 309 6.70 -9.32 0.64
CA ILE A 309 6.70 -9.03 2.07
C ILE A 309 5.31 -9.27 2.65
N ILE A 310 4.25 -8.76 1.99
CA ILE A 310 2.85 -8.96 2.38
C ILE A 310 2.51 -10.45 2.43
N GLU A 311 2.79 -11.21 1.36
CA GLU A 311 2.52 -12.65 1.31
C GLU A 311 3.18 -13.40 2.47
N THR A 312 4.42 -13.03 2.82
CA THR A 312 5.13 -13.67 3.94
C THR A 312 4.51 -13.31 5.28
N VAL A 313 4.17 -12.04 5.49
CA VAL A 313 3.53 -11.57 6.73
C VAL A 313 2.14 -12.19 6.90
N GLU A 314 1.32 -12.23 5.85
CA GLU A 314 -0.01 -12.86 5.88
C GLU A 314 0.08 -14.37 6.16
N TYR A 315 1.01 -15.06 5.51
CA TYR A 315 1.24 -16.49 5.78
C TYR A 315 1.65 -16.76 7.23
N CYS A 316 2.53 -15.94 7.79
CA CYS A 316 3.02 -16.12 9.14
C CYS A 316 1.98 -15.74 10.20
N ASN A 317 1.32 -14.62 10.03
CA ASN A 317 0.33 -14.12 10.99
C ASN A 317 -1.04 -14.81 10.88
N GLY A 318 -1.36 -15.39 9.71
CA GLY A 318 -2.69 -15.92 9.41
C GLY A 318 -3.76 -14.83 9.32
N LEU A 319 -3.37 -13.57 9.11
CA LEU A 319 -4.23 -12.40 8.99
C LEU A 319 -3.90 -11.63 7.72
N PRO A 320 -4.91 -11.17 6.95
CA PRO A 320 -4.67 -10.39 5.75
C PRO A 320 -4.25 -8.95 6.09
N VAL A 321 -3.39 -8.38 5.26
CA VAL A 321 -3.12 -6.94 5.27
C VAL A 321 -4.36 -6.21 4.75
N HIS A 322 -4.77 -5.15 5.46
CA HIS A 322 -5.99 -4.44 5.08
C HIS A 322 -5.87 -3.85 3.66
N PRO A 323 -6.89 -4.03 2.77
CA PRO A 323 -6.81 -3.57 1.38
C PRO A 323 -6.52 -2.08 1.19
N ARG A 324 -6.76 -1.26 2.20
CA ARG A 324 -6.43 0.18 2.25
C ARG A 324 -5.32 0.50 3.24
N HIS A 325 -4.46 -0.48 3.56
CA HIS A 325 -3.29 -0.21 4.38
C HIS A 325 -2.36 0.78 3.65
N PRO A 326 -1.84 1.83 4.31
CA PRO A 326 -0.94 2.77 3.66
C PRO A 326 0.21 2.05 2.94
N TYR A 327 0.46 2.42 1.67
CA TYR A 327 1.46 1.87 0.77
C TYR A 327 1.29 0.38 0.41
N GLY A 328 0.94 -0.48 1.37
CA GLY A 328 0.89 -1.94 1.19
C GLY A 328 -0.45 -2.47 0.67
N GLY A 329 -1.56 -1.82 0.94
CA GLY A 329 -2.89 -2.31 0.58
C GLY A 329 -3.07 -2.45 -0.94
N GLU A 330 -3.85 -3.42 -1.38
CA GLU A 330 -4.12 -3.66 -2.81
C GLU A 330 -4.85 -2.51 -3.52
N LEU A 331 -5.59 -1.68 -2.76
CA LEU A 331 -6.39 -0.57 -3.29
C LEU A 331 -5.70 0.80 -3.19
N VAL A 332 -4.50 0.88 -2.61
CA VAL A 332 -3.88 2.19 -2.32
C VAL A 332 -3.39 2.92 -3.57
N PHE A 333 -3.10 2.18 -4.64
CA PHE A 333 -2.75 2.74 -5.92
C PHE A 333 -3.92 2.74 -6.91
N THR A 334 -5.13 2.41 -6.49
CA THR A 334 -6.31 2.31 -7.34
C THR A 334 -7.06 3.63 -7.36
N ALA A 335 -7.36 4.14 -8.55
CA ALA A 335 -8.20 5.29 -8.75
C ALA A 335 -9.53 4.88 -9.39
N PHE A 336 -10.66 5.14 -8.72
CA PHE A 336 -12.01 4.83 -9.20
C PHE A 336 -12.67 6.01 -9.92
N SER A 337 -12.32 7.24 -9.58
CA SER A 337 -12.85 8.45 -10.22
C SER A 337 -12.15 8.70 -11.55
N GLY A 338 -12.91 8.92 -12.63
CA GLY A 338 -12.35 9.18 -13.95
C GLY A 338 -11.48 10.45 -14.02
N SER A 339 -11.80 11.47 -13.21
CA SER A 339 -10.96 12.67 -13.13
C SER A 339 -9.61 12.39 -12.49
N HIS A 340 -9.55 11.47 -11.49
CA HIS A 340 -8.29 11.04 -10.88
C HIS A 340 -7.48 10.20 -11.87
N GLN A 341 -8.11 9.28 -12.58
CA GLN A 341 -7.47 8.44 -13.59
C GLN A 341 -6.85 9.30 -14.72
N ASP A 342 -7.59 10.28 -15.25
CA ASP A 342 -7.08 11.22 -16.26
C ASP A 342 -5.90 12.06 -15.74
N ALA A 343 -5.97 12.52 -14.49
CA ALA A 343 -4.89 13.28 -13.88
C ALA A 343 -3.62 12.43 -13.66
N ILE A 344 -3.77 11.18 -13.21
CA ILE A 344 -2.66 10.24 -13.03
C ILE A 344 -2.01 9.93 -14.39
N LYS A 345 -2.81 9.62 -15.41
CA LYS A 345 -2.29 9.40 -16.78
C LYS A 345 -1.45 10.57 -17.26
N LYS A 346 -1.99 11.81 -17.19
CA LYS A 346 -1.24 13.03 -17.55
C LYS A 346 0.00 13.24 -16.69
N GLY A 347 -0.07 12.84 -15.42
CA GLY A 347 1.07 12.87 -14.51
C GLY A 347 2.22 12.00 -14.97
N PHE A 348 1.95 10.75 -15.36
CA PHE A 348 2.96 9.84 -15.91
C PHE A 348 3.54 10.34 -17.24
N GLU A 349 2.67 10.76 -18.18
CA GLU A 349 3.12 11.36 -19.45
C GLU A 349 4.05 12.57 -19.23
N ALA A 350 3.70 13.43 -18.26
CA ALA A 350 4.51 14.58 -17.91
C ALA A 350 5.81 14.17 -17.18
N GLN A 351 5.80 13.08 -16.40
CA GLN A 351 7.00 12.56 -15.72
C GLN A 351 8.01 12.03 -16.74
N GLU A 352 7.56 11.29 -17.77
CA GLU A 352 8.41 10.80 -18.86
C GLU A 352 9.04 11.94 -19.68
N MET A 353 8.29 13.03 -19.93
CA MET A 353 8.78 14.17 -20.71
C MET A 353 9.74 15.08 -19.92
N ARG A 354 9.68 15.06 -18.59
CA ARG A 354 10.57 15.86 -17.76
C ARG A 354 11.96 15.20 -17.68
N ASN A 355 12.97 16.04 -17.63
CA ASN A 355 14.34 15.60 -17.43
C ASN A 355 14.77 15.80 -15.98
N ASP A 356 13.85 15.52 -15.03
CA ASP A 356 14.10 15.55 -13.59
C ASP A 356 13.55 14.26 -12.94
N GLU A 357 14.16 13.84 -11.82
CA GLU A 357 13.80 12.63 -11.09
C GLU A 357 12.72 12.88 -10.02
N LEU A 358 12.26 14.13 -9.86
CA LEU A 358 11.30 14.48 -8.83
C LEU A 358 9.92 13.89 -9.12
N TRP A 359 9.39 13.10 -8.19
CA TRP A 359 8.06 12.53 -8.29
C TRP A 359 6.96 13.59 -8.14
N ARG A 360 6.10 13.71 -9.16
CA ARG A 360 5.04 14.72 -9.20
C ARG A 360 3.73 14.19 -9.83
N VAL A 361 3.52 12.88 -9.80
CA VAL A 361 2.27 12.31 -10.33
C VAL A 361 1.13 12.61 -9.36
N PRO A 362 0.05 13.28 -9.81
CA PRO A 362 -1.09 13.58 -8.96
C PRO A 362 -1.69 12.33 -8.33
N TYR A 363 -2.19 12.45 -7.09
CA TYR A 363 -2.85 11.39 -6.31
C TYR A 363 -1.97 10.20 -5.91
N LEU A 364 -0.75 10.10 -6.37
CA LEU A 364 0.20 9.05 -5.98
C LEU A 364 1.31 9.63 -5.12
N PRO A 365 1.30 9.37 -3.79
CA PRO A 365 2.29 9.94 -2.88
C PRO A 365 3.70 9.33 -3.04
N ILE A 366 3.79 8.18 -3.70
CA ILE A 366 5.02 7.46 -3.98
C ILE A 366 4.93 6.86 -5.40
N ASP A 367 6.07 6.67 -6.04
CA ASP A 367 6.15 5.89 -7.28
C ASP A 367 5.86 4.41 -6.97
N PRO A 368 4.82 3.79 -7.55
CA PRO A 368 4.58 2.37 -7.38
C PRO A 368 5.78 1.48 -7.74
N ALA A 369 6.60 1.91 -8.69
CA ALA A 369 7.80 1.18 -9.11
C ALA A 369 8.83 1.02 -7.99
N ASP A 370 8.93 1.97 -7.06
CA ASP A 370 9.81 1.88 -5.89
C ASP A 370 9.42 0.74 -4.93
N LEU A 371 8.18 0.28 -5.03
CA LEU A 371 7.63 -0.82 -4.24
C LEU A 371 7.51 -2.14 -5.03
N GLY A 372 8.09 -2.20 -6.23
CA GLY A 372 7.99 -3.35 -7.14
C GLY A 372 6.61 -3.52 -7.77
N ARG A 373 5.76 -2.49 -7.70
CA ARG A 373 4.42 -2.48 -8.31
C ARG A 373 4.42 -1.71 -9.62
N THR A 374 3.48 -2.04 -10.49
CA THR A 374 3.25 -1.31 -11.73
C THR A 374 1.93 -0.56 -11.66
N TYR A 375 1.86 0.55 -12.39
CA TYR A 375 0.63 1.33 -12.49
C TYR A 375 -0.50 0.56 -13.20
N GLU A 376 -0.18 -0.40 -14.05
CA GLU A 376 -1.16 -1.22 -14.77
C GLU A 376 -2.05 -2.06 -13.84
N ALA A 377 -1.56 -2.45 -12.66
CA ALA A 377 -2.33 -3.12 -11.64
C ALA A 377 -3.30 -2.20 -10.89
N VAL A 378 -3.29 -0.90 -11.19
CA VAL A 378 -3.83 0.16 -10.33
C VAL A 378 -5.15 0.75 -10.84
N ILE A 379 -5.49 0.60 -12.14
CA ILE A 379 -6.75 1.11 -12.68
C ILE A 379 -7.80 0.01 -12.71
N ARG A 380 -8.77 0.11 -11.82
CA ARG A 380 -9.99 -0.69 -11.83
C ARG A 380 -11.16 0.16 -12.31
N VAL A 381 -11.99 -0.41 -13.19
CA VAL A 381 -13.15 0.28 -13.74
C VAL A 381 -14.42 -0.24 -13.07
N ASN A 382 -15.18 0.65 -12.46
CA ASN A 382 -16.50 0.36 -11.91
C ASN A 382 -17.54 1.38 -12.40
N SER A 383 -18.76 1.28 -11.94
CA SER A 383 -19.86 2.19 -12.31
C SER A 383 -19.58 3.68 -11.99
N GLN A 384 -18.63 3.97 -11.10
CA GLN A 384 -18.20 5.33 -10.75
C GLN A 384 -16.98 5.80 -11.56
N SER A 385 -16.38 4.91 -12.36
CA SER A 385 -15.23 5.25 -13.20
C SER A 385 -15.69 6.06 -14.40
N GLY A 386 -15.14 7.25 -14.57
CA GLY A 386 -15.48 8.11 -15.72
C GLY A 386 -14.83 7.65 -17.03
N LYS A 387 -15.09 8.41 -18.11
CA LYS A 387 -14.68 8.13 -19.50
C LYS A 387 -13.17 7.86 -19.70
N GLY A 388 -12.31 8.33 -18.81
CA GLY A 388 -10.86 8.17 -18.92
C GLY A 388 -10.36 6.77 -18.59
N GLY A 389 -11.01 6.04 -17.65
CA GLY A 389 -10.52 4.76 -17.14
C GLY A 389 -10.55 3.65 -18.19
N PHE A 390 -11.70 3.42 -18.82
CA PHE A 390 -11.82 2.36 -19.83
C PHE A 390 -11.09 2.71 -21.14
N ALA A 391 -11.01 4.01 -21.51
CA ALA A 391 -10.24 4.43 -22.67
C ALA A 391 -8.75 4.11 -22.48
N TRP A 392 -8.23 4.32 -21.28
CA TRP A 392 -6.86 3.94 -20.94
C TRP A 392 -6.65 2.41 -20.96
N VAL A 393 -7.59 1.62 -20.42
CA VAL A 393 -7.53 0.15 -20.47
C VAL A 393 -7.45 -0.36 -21.92
N LEU A 394 -8.27 0.20 -22.83
CA LEU A 394 -8.23 -0.15 -24.25
C LEU A 394 -6.92 0.29 -24.92
N GLU A 395 -6.40 1.46 -24.55
CA GLU A 395 -5.12 1.96 -25.09
C GLU A 395 -3.95 1.07 -24.66
N GLN A 396 -3.83 0.74 -23.38
CA GLN A 396 -2.74 -0.08 -22.86
C GLN A 396 -2.84 -1.54 -23.30
N GLY A 397 -4.04 -2.13 -23.21
CA GLY A 397 -4.22 -3.56 -23.51
C GLY A 397 -4.29 -3.87 -25.00
N GLN A 398 -4.81 -2.98 -25.83
CA GLN A 398 -5.10 -3.23 -27.24
C GLN A 398 -4.48 -2.18 -28.20
N GLY A 399 -3.86 -1.13 -27.68
CA GLY A 399 -3.34 -0.02 -28.48
C GLY A 399 -4.42 0.90 -29.06
N ILE A 400 -5.67 0.78 -28.60
CA ILE A 400 -6.84 1.48 -29.15
C ILE A 400 -6.98 2.88 -28.55
N LYS A 401 -6.73 3.93 -29.36
CA LYS A 401 -6.88 5.33 -28.96
C LYS A 401 -8.24 5.88 -29.39
N LEU A 402 -9.19 5.88 -28.48
CA LEU A 402 -10.55 6.33 -28.76
C LEU A 402 -10.63 7.85 -28.96
N PRO A 403 -11.28 8.34 -30.03
CA PRO A 403 -11.68 9.74 -30.15
C PRO A 403 -12.55 10.19 -28.97
N LYS A 404 -12.42 11.44 -28.52
CA LYS A 404 -13.12 11.95 -27.30
C LYS A 404 -14.63 11.75 -27.32
N LYS A 405 -15.27 11.91 -28.48
CA LYS A 405 -16.71 11.72 -28.61
C LYS A 405 -17.08 10.24 -28.55
N LEU A 406 -16.27 9.35 -29.14
CA LEU A 406 -16.44 7.91 -29.05
C LEU A 406 -16.26 7.40 -27.60
N GLN A 407 -15.35 8.02 -26.82
CA GLN A 407 -15.24 7.72 -25.39
C GLN A 407 -16.57 8.00 -24.66
N ALA A 408 -17.31 9.04 -25.06
CA ALA A 408 -18.61 9.35 -24.47
C ALA A 408 -19.68 8.31 -24.83
N ASP A 409 -19.69 7.86 -26.06
CA ASP A 409 -20.60 6.81 -26.55
C ASP A 409 -20.31 5.47 -25.85
N PHE A 410 -19.06 5.06 -25.86
CA PHE A 410 -18.65 3.78 -25.22
C PHE A 410 -18.89 3.78 -23.69
N ALA A 411 -18.84 4.94 -23.03
CA ALA A 411 -19.15 5.06 -21.61
C ALA A 411 -20.54 4.51 -21.25
N HIS A 412 -21.53 4.70 -22.12
CA HIS A 412 -22.89 4.20 -21.88
C HIS A 412 -22.94 2.65 -21.89
N HIS A 413 -22.16 2.02 -22.77
CA HIS A 413 -22.06 0.55 -22.83
C HIS A 413 -21.37 -0.03 -21.60
N VAL A 414 -20.27 0.59 -21.17
CA VAL A 414 -19.52 0.19 -19.96
C VAL A 414 -20.38 0.37 -18.71
N GLN A 415 -21.07 1.53 -18.59
CA GLN A 415 -21.95 1.81 -17.44
C GLN A 415 -23.05 0.76 -17.33
N ARG A 416 -23.72 0.43 -18.43
CA ARG A 416 -24.80 -0.55 -18.47
C ARG A 416 -24.31 -1.92 -17.98
N LEU A 417 -23.15 -2.38 -18.48
CA LEU A 417 -22.60 -3.66 -18.05
C LEU A 417 -22.21 -3.66 -16.56
N ALA A 418 -21.61 -2.56 -16.07
CA ALA A 418 -21.24 -2.44 -14.67
C ALA A 418 -22.48 -2.47 -13.75
N ASP A 419 -23.56 -1.81 -14.15
CA ASP A 419 -24.82 -1.79 -13.42
C ASP A 419 -25.50 -3.18 -13.44
N GLU A 420 -25.46 -3.90 -14.58
CA GLU A 420 -25.98 -5.25 -14.72
C GLU A 420 -25.23 -6.27 -13.86
N LEU A 421 -23.90 -6.20 -13.81
CA LEU A 421 -23.07 -7.15 -13.08
C LEU A 421 -22.95 -6.81 -11.59
N GLY A 422 -23.13 -5.56 -11.20
CA GLY A 422 -22.99 -5.09 -9.82
C GLY A 422 -21.57 -5.28 -9.22
N ARG A 423 -20.55 -5.37 -10.09
CA ARG A 423 -19.14 -5.57 -9.72
C ARG A 423 -18.21 -4.69 -10.54
N GLU A 424 -16.96 -4.63 -10.14
CA GLU A 424 -15.90 -4.05 -10.97
C GLU A 424 -15.72 -4.83 -12.28
N LEU A 425 -15.42 -4.09 -13.34
CA LEU A 425 -15.12 -4.65 -14.65
C LEU A 425 -13.60 -4.77 -14.82
N ASP A 426 -13.15 -5.92 -15.23
CA ASP A 426 -11.76 -6.15 -15.61
C ASP A 426 -11.48 -5.75 -17.06
N ALA A 427 -10.21 -5.81 -17.46
CA ALA A 427 -9.79 -5.43 -18.81
C ALA A 427 -10.45 -6.29 -19.90
N ASP A 428 -10.70 -7.57 -19.61
CA ASP A 428 -11.37 -8.50 -20.54
C ASP A 428 -12.85 -8.17 -20.68
N ASP A 429 -13.54 -7.78 -19.62
CA ASP A 429 -14.93 -7.32 -19.67
C ASP A 429 -15.05 -6.07 -20.55
N ILE A 430 -14.14 -5.10 -20.39
CA ILE A 430 -14.11 -3.85 -21.16
C ILE A 430 -13.85 -4.15 -22.64
N TRP A 431 -12.85 -4.98 -22.93
CA TRP A 431 -12.52 -5.36 -24.31
C TRP A 431 -13.65 -6.12 -24.99
N ARG A 432 -14.26 -7.06 -24.30
CA ARG A 432 -15.43 -7.83 -24.79
C ARG A 432 -16.62 -6.91 -25.06
N THR A 433 -16.89 -5.95 -24.17
CA THR A 433 -17.94 -4.95 -24.33
C THR A 433 -17.68 -4.07 -25.54
N PHE A 434 -16.43 -3.63 -25.75
CA PHE A 434 -16.05 -2.83 -26.91
C PHE A 434 -16.27 -3.59 -28.22
N ARG A 435 -15.81 -4.83 -28.30
CA ARG A 435 -16.00 -5.67 -29.49
C ARG A 435 -17.48 -5.89 -29.81
N LYS A 436 -18.29 -6.14 -28.80
CA LYS A 436 -19.73 -6.34 -28.95
C LYS A 436 -20.45 -5.06 -29.37
N ALA A 437 -20.16 -3.93 -28.72
CA ALA A 437 -20.80 -2.64 -28.98
C ALA A 437 -20.60 -2.17 -30.43
N TYR A 438 -19.42 -2.46 -31.01
CA TYR A 438 -19.08 -2.02 -32.35
C TYR A 438 -18.94 -3.17 -33.36
N TYR A 439 -19.54 -4.34 -33.08
CA TYR A 439 -19.64 -5.50 -33.97
C TYR A 439 -18.30 -6.06 -34.49
N LEU A 440 -17.22 -5.94 -33.73
CA LEU A 440 -15.91 -6.45 -34.14
C LEU A 440 -15.85 -7.98 -34.15
N ASP A 441 -16.66 -8.67 -33.33
CA ASP A 441 -16.79 -10.14 -33.29
C ASP A 441 -17.83 -10.68 -34.29
N ARG A 442 -18.50 -9.79 -35.03
CA ARG A 442 -19.59 -10.10 -35.96
C ARG A 442 -20.86 -10.68 -35.32
N ASP A 443 -20.86 -10.93 -34.02
CA ASP A 443 -22.03 -11.43 -33.29
C ASP A 443 -23.18 -10.41 -33.34
N GLY A 444 -24.34 -10.82 -33.87
CA GLY A 444 -25.51 -9.97 -34.04
C GLY A 444 -25.39 -8.95 -35.18
N ALA A 445 -24.33 -9.00 -35.98
CA ALA A 445 -24.18 -8.12 -37.14
C ALA A 445 -25.17 -8.50 -38.26
N THR A 446 -25.85 -7.50 -38.77
CA THR A 446 -26.69 -7.65 -39.98
C THR A 446 -25.85 -7.63 -41.24
N PHE A 447 -24.81 -6.78 -41.28
CA PHE A 447 -23.91 -6.58 -42.40
C PHE A 447 -22.49 -7.02 -42.04
N GLU A 448 -21.91 -7.94 -42.84
CA GLU A 448 -20.54 -8.37 -42.68
C GLU A 448 -19.81 -8.37 -44.02
N LEU A 449 -18.57 -7.87 -44.04
CA LEU A 449 -17.73 -7.91 -45.23
C LEU A 449 -17.17 -9.32 -45.44
N VAL A 450 -17.37 -9.88 -46.63
CA VAL A 450 -16.73 -11.13 -47.06
C VAL A 450 -15.48 -10.83 -47.87
N ASP A 451 -15.66 -10.10 -48.98
CA ASP A 451 -14.57 -9.63 -49.87
C ASP A 451 -14.98 -8.34 -50.57
N TYR A 452 -14.00 -7.64 -51.16
CA TYR A 452 -14.27 -6.51 -52.03
C TYR A 452 -13.09 -6.23 -52.98
N GLU A 453 -13.43 -5.52 -54.08
CA GLU A 453 -12.48 -4.89 -54.97
C GLU A 453 -12.83 -3.40 -55.14
N GLU A 454 -11.79 -2.56 -55.20
CA GLU A 454 -11.92 -1.16 -55.51
C GLU A 454 -11.24 -0.87 -56.87
N THR A 455 -11.97 -0.36 -57.83
CA THR A 455 -11.43 0.03 -59.10
C THR A 455 -11.64 1.52 -59.38
N ARG A 456 -10.66 2.15 -60.04
CA ARG A 456 -10.75 3.56 -60.44
C ARG A 456 -11.34 3.65 -61.84
N ALA A 457 -12.49 4.33 -61.94
CA ALA A 457 -13.11 4.58 -63.23
C ALA A 457 -12.41 5.71 -64.03
N SER A 458 -12.67 5.76 -65.32
CA SER A 458 -12.05 6.75 -66.25
C SER A 458 -12.43 8.19 -65.94
N ASP A 459 -13.56 8.41 -65.28
CA ASP A 459 -14.06 9.73 -64.81
C ASP A 459 -13.46 10.17 -63.46
N GLY A 460 -12.52 9.39 -62.92
CA GLY A 460 -11.88 9.66 -61.63
C GLY A 460 -12.63 9.20 -60.39
N THR A 461 -13.86 8.65 -60.55
CA THR A 461 -14.63 8.05 -59.46
C THR A 461 -14.06 6.69 -59.09
N ARG A 462 -14.41 6.18 -57.89
CA ARG A 462 -14.10 4.86 -57.41
C ARG A 462 -15.36 3.99 -57.49
N LEU A 463 -15.19 2.77 -57.98
CA LEU A 463 -16.22 1.74 -57.98
C LEU A 463 -15.85 0.71 -56.90
N PHE A 464 -16.69 0.58 -55.90
CA PHE A 464 -16.65 -0.51 -54.94
C PHE A 464 -17.51 -1.66 -55.47
N THR A 465 -16.95 -2.87 -55.48
CA THR A 465 -17.69 -4.11 -55.78
C THR A 465 -17.29 -5.12 -54.72
N GLY A 466 -18.27 -5.72 -54.03
CA GLY A 466 -17.96 -6.64 -52.95
C GLY A 466 -19.08 -7.61 -52.65
N THR A 467 -18.76 -8.58 -51.82
CA THR A 467 -19.71 -9.53 -51.25
C THR A 467 -19.90 -9.16 -49.78
N ILE A 468 -21.15 -8.90 -49.42
CA ILE A 468 -21.54 -8.64 -48.03
C ILE A 468 -22.50 -9.74 -47.57
N THR A 469 -22.29 -10.26 -46.37
CA THR A 469 -23.30 -11.12 -45.73
C THR A 469 -24.39 -10.21 -45.15
N VAL A 470 -25.66 -10.48 -45.47
CA VAL A 470 -26.81 -9.76 -44.95
C VAL A 470 -27.77 -10.78 -44.35
N GLY A 471 -27.99 -10.71 -43.03
CA GLY A 471 -28.82 -11.68 -42.31
C GLY A 471 -28.40 -13.14 -42.57
N GLY A 472 -27.11 -13.42 -42.68
CA GLY A 472 -26.54 -14.74 -42.92
C GLY A 472 -26.50 -15.20 -44.39
N LYS A 473 -26.87 -14.34 -45.37
CA LYS A 473 -26.82 -14.67 -46.80
C LYS A 473 -25.83 -13.77 -47.52
N HIS A 474 -25.00 -14.33 -48.40
CA HIS A 474 -24.08 -13.56 -49.25
C HIS A 474 -24.83 -12.84 -50.33
N GLN A 475 -24.54 -11.54 -50.49
CA GLN A 475 -25.12 -10.68 -51.52
C GLN A 475 -23.99 -9.89 -52.20
N GLN A 476 -23.99 -9.93 -53.53
CA GLN A 476 -23.10 -9.09 -54.33
C GLN A 476 -23.64 -7.67 -54.36
N VAL A 477 -22.80 -6.70 -54.12
CA VAL A 477 -23.14 -5.28 -54.01
C VAL A 477 -22.12 -4.42 -54.76
N SER A 478 -22.55 -3.28 -55.26
CA SER A 478 -21.65 -2.31 -55.89
C SER A 478 -22.17 -0.88 -55.74
N GLY A 479 -21.25 0.08 -55.71
CA GLY A 479 -21.59 1.49 -55.65
C GLY A 479 -20.43 2.39 -56.12
N ARG A 480 -20.76 3.58 -56.57
CA ARG A 480 -19.79 4.59 -57.03
C ARG A 480 -19.73 5.79 -56.08
N GLY A 481 -18.50 6.27 -55.87
CA GLY A 481 -18.26 7.46 -55.07
C GLY A 481 -16.97 8.18 -55.47
N LYS A 482 -16.67 9.30 -54.84
CA LYS A 482 -15.42 10.04 -55.04
C LYS A 482 -14.20 9.35 -54.41
N GLY A 483 -14.41 8.46 -53.46
CA GLY A 483 -13.41 7.65 -52.73
C GLY A 483 -14.06 6.40 -52.16
N LEU A 484 -13.27 5.52 -51.51
CA LEU A 484 -13.70 4.25 -50.96
C LEU A 484 -14.88 4.42 -49.99
N VAL A 485 -14.79 5.31 -49.01
CA VAL A 485 -15.85 5.56 -48.02
C VAL A 485 -17.16 5.96 -48.72
N SER A 486 -17.11 6.93 -49.66
CA SER A 486 -18.31 7.38 -50.37
C SER A 486 -18.89 6.33 -51.31
N SER A 487 -18.09 5.42 -51.89
CA SER A 487 -18.60 4.34 -52.73
C SER A 487 -19.28 3.23 -51.93
N VAL A 488 -18.76 2.91 -50.71
CA VAL A 488 -19.43 1.97 -49.80
C VAL A 488 -20.74 2.55 -49.27
N LEU A 489 -20.78 3.82 -48.87
CA LEU A 489 -22.02 4.49 -48.43
C LEU A 489 -23.07 4.52 -49.55
N ALA A 490 -22.66 4.84 -50.80
CA ALA A 490 -23.55 4.76 -51.95
C ALA A 490 -24.08 3.35 -52.18
N THR A 491 -23.28 2.32 -51.93
CA THR A 491 -23.71 0.91 -51.97
C THR A 491 -24.77 0.62 -50.95
N LEU A 492 -24.60 1.07 -49.71
CA LEU A 492 -25.57 0.87 -48.62
C LEU A 492 -26.90 1.57 -48.92
N GLN A 493 -26.84 2.80 -49.38
CA GLN A 493 -28.03 3.58 -49.75
C GLN A 493 -28.78 2.94 -50.94
N GLN A 494 -28.07 2.61 -52.03
CA GLN A 494 -28.69 2.07 -53.24
C GLN A 494 -29.25 0.67 -53.07
N THR A 495 -28.56 -0.19 -52.29
CA THR A 495 -28.93 -1.60 -52.16
C THR A 495 -29.89 -1.86 -51.00
N PHE A 496 -29.73 -1.13 -49.88
CA PHE A 496 -30.43 -1.39 -48.63
C PHE A 496 -31.29 -0.21 -48.15
N GLY A 497 -31.24 0.93 -48.84
CA GLY A 497 -31.98 2.12 -48.44
C GLY A 497 -31.41 2.83 -47.20
N LEU A 498 -30.22 2.47 -46.76
CA LEU A 498 -29.59 3.05 -45.57
C LEU A 498 -28.92 4.37 -45.91
N GLU A 499 -29.46 5.46 -45.37
CA GLU A 499 -28.91 6.80 -45.48
C GLU A 499 -28.03 7.09 -44.28
N ILE A 500 -26.71 7.12 -44.49
CA ILE A 500 -25.69 7.38 -43.47
C ILE A 500 -24.79 8.48 -43.98
N GLU A 501 -24.60 9.55 -43.20
CA GLU A 501 -23.68 10.63 -43.50
C GLU A 501 -22.49 10.59 -42.50
N VAL A 502 -21.27 10.60 -43.01
CA VAL A 502 -20.07 10.63 -42.17
C VAL A 502 -19.83 12.06 -41.70
N LEU A 503 -19.84 12.27 -40.39
CA LEU A 503 -19.55 13.54 -39.74
C LEU A 503 -18.05 13.70 -39.45
N ASP A 504 -17.39 12.60 -39.04
CA ASP A 504 -15.97 12.63 -38.70
C ASP A 504 -15.32 11.25 -38.94
N TYR A 505 -14.02 11.25 -39.23
CA TYR A 505 -13.23 10.04 -39.54
C TYR A 505 -11.88 10.12 -38.89
N PHE A 506 -11.48 9.05 -38.18
CA PHE A 506 -10.19 8.90 -37.53
C PHE A 506 -9.60 7.54 -37.85
N GLU A 507 -8.29 7.47 -37.93
CA GLU A 507 -7.56 6.22 -38.06
C GLU A 507 -6.20 6.29 -37.36
N HIS A 508 -5.71 5.16 -36.89
CA HIS A 508 -4.35 5.03 -36.40
C HIS A 508 -3.87 3.58 -36.45
N ALA A 509 -2.55 3.40 -36.39
CA ALA A 509 -1.94 2.07 -36.35
C ALA A 509 -2.03 1.45 -34.93
N LEU A 510 -2.37 0.16 -34.85
CA LEU A 510 -2.30 -0.65 -33.66
C LEU A 510 -0.98 -1.41 -33.64
N GLY A 511 0.00 -0.93 -32.88
CA GLY A 511 1.34 -1.50 -32.82
C GLY A 511 2.38 -0.73 -33.62
N LYS A 512 3.57 -1.29 -33.72
CA LYS A 512 4.73 -0.73 -34.46
C LYS A 512 5.21 -1.72 -35.53
N GLY A 513 5.69 -1.21 -36.63
CA GLY A 513 6.27 -2.02 -37.72
C GLY A 513 5.34 -2.21 -38.92
N THR A 514 5.79 -3.00 -39.90
CA THR A 514 5.08 -3.25 -41.17
C THR A 514 3.83 -4.10 -41.04
N ASP A 515 3.71 -4.88 -39.95
CA ASP A 515 2.59 -5.78 -39.68
C ASP A 515 1.58 -5.18 -38.69
N ALA A 516 1.67 -3.86 -38.45
CA ALA A 516 0.75 -3.16 -37.56
C ALA A 516 -0.66 -3.14 -38.18
N ARG A 517 -1.68 -3.56 -37.41
CA ARG A 517 -3.08 -3.41 -37.84
C ARG A 517 -3.50 -1.95 -37.81
N ALA A 518 -4.52 -1.60 -38.55
CA ALA A 518 -5.16 -0.30 -38.51
C ALA A 518 -6.50 -0.36 -37.77
N ALA A 519 -6.78 0.68 -36.99
CA ALA A 519 -8.10 0.93 -36.44
C ALA A 519 -8.70 2.19 -37.10
N ALA A 520 -9.93 2.08 -37.60
CA ALA A 520 -10.71 3.16 -38.20
C ALA A 520 -11.99 3.41 -37.38
N TYR A 521 -12.33 4.67 -37.22
CA TYR A 521 -13.50 5.13 -36.44
C TYR A 521 -14.29 6.15 -37.27
N LEU A 522 -15.60 5.97 -37.36
CA LEU A 522 -16.48 6.88 -38.05
C LEU A 522 -17.60 7.38 -37.12
N GLU A 523 -17.74 8.69 -37.01
CA GLU A 523 -18.93 9.31 -36.45
C GLU A 523 -19.92 9.53 -37.62
N CYS A 524 -21.13 9.01 -37.51
CA CYS A 524 -22.11 9.06 -38.57
C CYS A 524 -23.43 9.67 -38.06
N SER A 525 -24.12 10.44 -38.90
CA SER A 525 -25.50 10.87 -38.65
C SER A 525 -26.51 10.05 -39.45
N LEU A 526 -27.68 9.86 -38.86
CA LEU A 526 -28.84 9.21 -39.48
C LEU A 526 -29.87 10.26 -39.87
N PRO A 527 -30.85 9.92 -40.73
CA PRO A 527 -31.86 10.88 -41.21
C PRO A 527 -32.72 11.51 -40.10
N ASP A 528 -32.89 10.86 -38.99
CA ASP A 528 -33.59 11.37 -37.80
C ASP A 528 -32.78 12.35 -36.95
N GLY A 529 -31.51 12.59 -37.32
CA GLY A 529 -30.56 13.45 -36.61
C GLY A 529 -29.84 12.76 -35.47
N SER A 530 -30.07 11.48 -35.22
CA SER A 530 -29.28 10.69 -34.29
C SER A 530 -27.87 10.40 -34.81
N THR A 531 -26.91 10.10 -33.90
CA THR A 531 -25.54 9.77 -34.26
C THR A 531 -25.21 8.35 -33.86
N VAL A 532 -24.49 7.66 -34.74
CA VAL A 532 -23.95 6.31 -34.49
C VAL A 532 -22.46 6.27 -34.76
N TRP A 533 -21.77 5.37 -34.10
CA TRP A 533 -20.36 5.14 -34.29
C TRP A 533 -20.09 3.79 -34.95
N GLY A 534 -19.13 3.79 -35.90
CA GLY A 534 -18.60 2.58 -36.47
C GLY A 534 -17.13 2.43 -36.18
N VAL A 535 -16.71 1.20 -35.88
CA VAL A 535 -15.32 0.85 -35.63
C VAL A 535 -14.91 -0.35 -36.50
N GLY A 536 -13.74 -0.25 -37.12
CA GLY A 536 -13.18 -1.34 -37.92
C GLY A 536 -11.70 -1.55 -37.61
N ILE A 537 -11.29 -2.79 -37.52
CA ILE A 537 -9.88 -3.18 -37.27
C ILE A 537 -9.47 -4.21 -38.33
N ASP A 538 -8.39 -3.94 -39.03
CA ASP A 538 -7.82 -4.86 -40.04
C ASP A 538 -6.31 -4.63 -40.22
N GLU A 539 -5.62 -5.56 -40.90
CA GLU A 539 -4.23 -5.39 -41.34
C GLU A 539 -4.11 -4.35 -42.46
N ASP A 540 -5.18 -4.22 -43.28
CA ASP A 540 -5.29 -3.23 -44.34
C ASP A 540 -6.17 -2.04 -43.93
N VAL A 541 -5.63 -0.81 -44.04
CA VAL A 541 -6.30 0.43 -43.67
C VAL A 541 -7.63 0.63 -44.42
N ALA A 542 -7.66 0.28 -45.70
CA ALA A 542 -8.85 0.40 -46.52
C ALA A 542 -9.95 -0.57 -46.06
N THR A 543 -9.56 -1.80 -45.75
CA THR A 543 -10.46 -2.81 -45.20
C THR A 543 -10.98 -2.43 -43.80
N ALA A 544 -10.12 -1.86 -42.94
CA ALA A 544 -10.53 -1.32 -41.63
C ALA A 544 -11.61 -0.23 -41.81
N SER A 545 -11.46 0.66 -42.81
CA SER A 545 -12.45 1.69 -43.11
C SER A 545 -13.79 1.11 -43.58
N VAL A 546 -13.77 0.11 -44.47
CA VAL A 546 -14.99 -0.58 -44.93
C VAL A 546 -15.69 -1.26 -43.76
N ARG A 547 -14.96 -1.94 -42.90
CA ARG A 547 -15.51 -2.57 -41.68
C ARG A 547 -16.12 -1.55 -40.73
N ALA A 548 -15.49 -0.39 -40.58
CA ALA A 548 -16.03 0.69 -39.75
C ALA A 548 -17.38 1.22 -40.32
N ILE A 549 -17.52 1.36 -41.63
CA ILE A 549 -18.79 1.74 -42.26
C ILE A 549 -19.88 0.70 -42.01
N LEU A 550 -19.56 -0.58 -42.17
CA LEU A 550 -20.51 -1.68 -41.90
C LEU A 550 -20.85 -1.79 -40.40
N SER A 551 -19.92 -1.50 -39.52
CA SER A 551 -20.18 -1.36 -38.08
C SER A 551 -21.19 -0.26 -37.80
N ALA A 552 -21.04 0.94 -38.41
CA ALA A 552 -22.00 2.01 -38.30
C ALA A 552 -23.40 1.65 -38.90
N ALA A 553 -23.39 0.91 -40.03
CA ALA A 553 -24.62 0.40 -40.63
C ALA A 553 -25.36 -0.59 -39.70
N ASN A 554 -24.64 -1.47 -39.03
CA ASN A 554 -25.19 -2.39 -38.03
C ASN A 554 -25.83 -1.62 -36.86
N ALA A 555 -25.12 -0.60 -36.37
CA ALA A 555 -25.66 0.27 -35.31
C ALA A 555 -26.92 1.01 -35.75
N ALA A 556 -26.95 1.53 -36.98
CA ALA A 556 -28.12 2.22 -37.53
C ALA A 556 -29.38 1.32 -37.59
N VAL A 557 -29.22 0.06 -38.06
CA VAL A 557 -30.35 -0.89 -38.10
C VAL A 557 -30.82 -1.30 -36.71
N ALA A 558 -29.90 -1.38 -35.73
CA ALA A 558 -30.26 -1.70 -34.35
C ALA A 558 -31.04 -0.59 -33.63
N VAL A 559 -30.95 0.67 -34.10
CA VAL A 559 -31.72 1.82 -33.57
C VAL A 559 -33.16 1.78 -34.09
N GLU A 560 -33.42 1.23 -35.31
CA GLU A 560 -34.75 1.16 -35.92
C GLU A 560 -35.63 0.00 -35.39
N VAL A 561 -35.09 -0.93 -34.57
CA VAL A 561 -35.79 -2.06 -33.96
C VAL A 561 -36.00 -1.79 -32.46
#